data_a219d0de4433efd0ee2b84df9113bc5d
#
_entry.id   a219d0de4433efd0ee2b84df9113bc5d
#
_cell.length_a   1.000
_cell.length_b   1.000
_cell.length_c   1.000
_cell.angle_alpha   90.00
_cell.angle_beta   90.00
_cell.angle_gamma   90.00
#
_symmetry.space_group_name_H-M   'P 1'
#
loop_
_entity.id
_entity.type
_entity.pdbx_description
1 polymer ?
#
loop_
_entity_poly.entity_id
_entity_poly.type
_entity_poly.pdbx_seq_one_letter_code
_entity_poly.pdbx_strand_id
1 'polypeptide(L)'
;LRLTILGAAELLADADISLNLVTTFSERIERFYKNVINLKDLKLNSDKIDLTNEDIWILNKLQNHISTITKSLDLLRIRECINEIIYIMDQDVSWYLKRKSKNNLSANYNVLREFYETRIKLLAPFAPFICEELWEILGNNNYVALSTWPKLNDKKINIKIDVEENLIKKIVEDCLNIIKVTKIKPSKVVFYTCTKWKSFTYFQSLKLWKKNEIKIKDIITLLMSTYELKDMKPVSNYLKQLSLRDFIVFLKLEYTCVTI
;
A
#
# COMPACT_ATOMS: atom_id res chain seq x y z
N LEU A 1 4.37 -26.62 -9.95
CA LEU A 1 5.73 -27.09 -9.65
C LEU A 1 6.79 -26.01 -9.94
N ARG A 2 6.86 -25.40 -11.17
CA ARG A 2 7.87 -24.37 -11.50
C ARG A 2 7.87 -23.21 -10.49
N LEU A 3 6.71 -22.63 -10.20
CA LEU A 3 6.58 -21.56 -9.20
C LEU A 3 7.03 -21.97 -7.81
N THR A 4 6.75 -23.22 -7.41
CA THR A 4 7.18 -23.75 -6.13
C THR A 4 8.70 -23.81 -6.03
N ILE A 5 9.35 -24.34 -7.08
CA ILE A 5 10.82 -24.43 -7.12
C ILE A 5 11.45 -23.04 -7.08
N LEU A 6 11.00 -22.13 -7.94
CA LEU A 6 11.55 -20.78 -8.04
C LEU A 6 11.22 -19.89 -6.83
N GLY A 7 10.14 -20.19 -6.10
CA GLY A 7 9.74 -19.48 -4.90
C GLY A 7 10.30 -20.05 -3.59
N ALA A 8 10.89 -21.24 -3.62
CA ALA A 8 11.41 -21.91 -2.42
C ALA A 8 12.71 -21.27 -1.93
N ALA A 9 13.62 -20.92 -2.83
CA ALA A 9 14.92 -20.34 -2.48
C ALA A 9 15.42 -19.38 -3.55
N GLU A 10 16.39 -18.55 -3.22
CA GLU A 10 17.16 -17.76 -4.18
C GLU A 10 18.11 -18.66 -4.98
N LEU A 11 18.56 -18.17 -6.16
CA LEU A 11 19.31 -18.96 -7.15
C LEU A 11 20.57 -19.68 -6.62
N LEU A 12 21.19 -19.14 -5.58
CA LEU A 12 22.42 -19.70 -4.99
C LEU A 12 22.20 -20.38 -3.63
N ALA A 13 20.94 -20.56 -3.22
CA ALA A 13 20.59 -21.17 -1.95
C ALA A 13 19.92 -22.55 -2.16
N ASP A 14 20.10 -23.45 -1.20
CA ASP A 14 19.41 -24.73 -1.19
C ASP A 14 17.90 -24.53 -1.07
N ALA A 15 17.15 -25.26 -1.89
CA ALA A 15 15.69 -25.22 -1.92
C ALA A 15 15.10 -26.43 -1.20
N ASP A 16 14.36 -26.17 -0.11
CA ASP A 16 13.49 -27.18 0.50
C ASP A 16 12.07 -27.06 -0.06
N ILE A 17 11.60 -28.13 -0.70
CA ILE A 17 10.28 -28.20 -1.34
C ILE A 17 9.38 -29.12 -0.55
N SER A 18 8.56 -28.55 0.30
CA SER A 18 7.53 -29.28 1.02
C SER A 18 6.22 -29.38 0.23
N LEU A 19 5.41 -30.43 0.48
CA LEU A 19 4.08 -30.55 -0.10
C LEU A 19 3.17 -29.37 0.29
N ASN A 20 3.33 -28.87 1.51
CA ASN A 20 2.57 -27.69 1.98
C ASN A 20 2.87 -26.44 1.12
N LEU A 21 4.10 -26.27 0.67
CA LEU A 21 4.48 -25.16 -0.21
C LEU A 21 3.81 -25.30 -1.58
N VAL A 22 3.78 -26.52 -2.13
CA VAL A 22 3.08 -26.81 -3.40
C VAL A 22 1.60 -26.48 -3.29
N THR A 23 0.94 -26.95 -2.22
CA THR A 23 -0.49 -26.68 -1.98
C THR A 23 -0.77 -25.19 -1.86
N THR A 24 0.08 -24.47 -1.10
CA THR A 24 -0.06 -23.01 -0.92
C THR A 24 0.04 -22.26 -2.26
N PHE A 25 1.00 -22.58 -3.11
CA PHE A 25 1.10 -21.97 -4.44
C PHE A 25 -0.09 -22.31 -5.32
N SER A 26 -0.57 -23.56 -5.30
CA SER A 26 -1.76 -24.00 -6.04
C SER A 26 -2.98 -23.19 -5.65
N GLU A 27 -3.28 -23.07 -4.35
CA GLU A 27 -4.41 -22.30 -3.82
C GLU A 27 -4.32 -20.80 -4.20
N ARG A 28 -3.12 -20.22 -4.19
CA ARG A 28 -2.89 -18.84 -4.58
C ARG A 28 -3.17 -18.61 -6.06
N ILE A 29 -2.69 -19.50 -6.93
CA ILE A 29 -2.95 -19.44 -8.36
C ILE A 29 -4.44 -19.64 -8.66
N GLU A 30 -5.09 -20.58 -8.00
CA GLU A 30 -6.53 -20.80 -8.15
C GLU A 30 -7.35 -19.57 -7.72
N ARG A 31 -6.97 -18.92 -6.63
CA ARG A 31 -7.59 -17.66 -6.20
C ARG A 31 -7.39 -16.56 -7.24
N PHE A 32 -6.17 -16.42 -7.77
CA PHE A 32 -5.90 -15.45 -8.81
C PHE A 32 -6.75 -15.71 -10.06
N TYR A 33 -6.84 -16.96 -10.50
CA TYR A 33 -7.68 -17.41 -11.60
C TYR A 33 -9.15 -17.03 -11.38
N LYS A 34 -9.72 -17.36 -10.22
CA LYS A 34 -11.09 -16.98 -9.85
C LYS A 34 -11.31 -15.47 -9.85
N ASN A 35 -10.36 -14.72 -9.35
CA ASN A 35 -10.45 -13.25 -9.33
C ASN A 35 -10.50 -12.66 -10.74
N VAL A 36 -9.74 -13.20 -11.68
CA VAL A 36 -9.77 -12.75 -13.09
C VAL A 36 -11.10 -13.13 -13.76
N ILE A 37 -11.64 -14.34 -13.52
CA ILE A 37 -12.95 -14.73 -14.06
C ILE A 37 -14.05 -13.81 -13.53
N ASN A 38 -14.05 -13.51 -12.25
CA ASN A 38 -15.06 -12.65 -11.62
C ASN A 38 -15.06 -11.20 -12.14
N LEU A 39 -14.00 -10.77 -12.86
CA LEU A 39 -14.00 -9.49 -13.55
C LEU A 39 -15.11 -9.36 -14.61
N LYS A 40 -15.55 -10.47 -15.21
CA LYS A 40 -16.62 -10.45 -16.21
C LYS A 40 -17.93 -9.91 -15.60
N ASP A 41 -18.20 -10.25 -14.35
CA ASP A 41 -19.41 -9.82 -13.64
C ASP A 41 -19.37 -8.31 -13.31
N LEU A 42 -18.19 -7.77 -13.09
CA LEU A 42 -18.00 -6.34 -12.84
C LEU A 42 -18.16 -5.49 -14.12
N LYS A 43 -17.86 -6.04 -15.29
CA LYS A 43 -17.96 -5.34 -16.58
C LYS A 43 -19.39 -4.88 -16.87
N LEU A 44 -20.38 -5.65 -16.46
CA LEU A 44 -21.81 -5.36 -16.68
C LEU A 44 -22.29 -4.09 -15.96
N ASN A 45 -21.57 -3.64 -14.93
CA ASN A 45 -21.92 -2.51 -14.08
C ASN A 45 -20.98 -1.29 -14.25
N SER A 46 -20.16 -1.26 -15.32
CA SER A 46 -19.11 -0.24 -15.50
C SER A 46 -19.58 0.95 -16.34
N ASP A 47 -20.40 1.83 -15.78
CA ASP A 47 -20.49 3.21 -16.26
C ASP A 47 -19.19 3.95 -15.91
N LYS A 48 -18.92 5.08 -16.62
CA LYS A 48 -17.78 5.95 -16.34
C LYS A 48 -17.86 6.47 -14.89
N ILE A 49 -17.24 5.75 -13.98
CA ILE A 49 -17.17 6.14 -12.58
C ILE A 49 -15.86 6.91 -12.37
N ASP A 50 -15.94 8.09 -11.77
CA ASP A 50 -14.76 8.83 -11.34
C ASP A 50 -13.93 7.98 -10.38
N LEU A 51 -12.59 8.09 -10.48
CA LEU A 51 -11.68 7.32 -9.65
C LEU A 51 -11.81 7.74 -8.18
N THR A 52 -12.09 6.79 -7.31
CA THR A 52 -12.08 7.02 -5.86
C THR A 52 -10.65 6.95 -5.30
N ASN A 53 -10.47 7.35 -4.05
CA ASN A 53 -9.15 7.27 -3.39
C ASN A 53 -8.60 5.84 -3.37
N GLU A 54 -9.46 4.84 -3.18
CA GLU A 54 -9.06 3.43 -3.23
C GLU A 54 -8.56 3.02 -4.62
N ASP A 55 -9.21 3.55 -5.69
CA ASP A 55 -8.79 3.29 -7.08
C ASP A 55 -7.41 3.91 -7.37
N ILE A 56 -7.21 5.13 -6.94
CA ILE A 56 -5.92 5.83 -7.09
C ILE A 56 -4.83 5.10 -6.28
N TRP A 57 -5.17 4.62 -5.07
CA TRP A 57 -4.23 3.89 -4.21
C TRP A 57 -3.77 2.58 -4.85
N ILE A 58 -4.70 1.74 -5.35
CA ILE A 58 -4.32 0.45 -5.95
C ILE A 58 -3.52 0.64 -7.25
N LEU A 59 -3.81 1.69 -8.05
CA LEU A 59 -3.01 2.05 -9.21
C LEU A 59 -1.61 2.55 -8.84
N ASN A 60 -1.48 3.30 -7.74
CA ASN A 60 -0.18 3.69 -7.19
C ASN A 60 0.61 2.47 -6.69
N LYS A 61 -0.04 1.53 -5.99
CA LYS A 61 0.58 0.25 -5.59
C LYS A 61 1.07 -0.53 -6.80
N LEU A 62 0.30 -0.56 -7.87
CA LEU A 62 0.69 -1.23 -9.12
C LEU A 62 2.00 -0.67 -9.67
N GLN A 63 2.22 0.65 -9.64
CA GLN A 63 3.48 1.26 -10.05
C GLN A 63 4.65 0.83 -9.14
N ASN A 64 4.42 0.77 -7.83
CA ASN A 64 5.42 0.31 -6.88
C ASN A 64 5.80 -1.17 -7.14
N HIS A 65 4.81 -2.04 -7.40
CA HIS A 65 5.04 -3.44 -7.76
C HIS A 65 5.87 -3.58 -9.05
N ILE A 66 5.53 -2.83 -10.11
CA ILE A 66 6.29 -2.82 -11.37
C ILE A 66 7.75 -2.45 -11.09
N SER A 67 8.00 -1.39 -10.33
CA SER A 67 9.35 -0.95 -9.98
C SER A 67 10.12 -2.00 -9.19
N THR A 68 9.49 -2.55 -8.14
CA THR A 68 10.12 -3.56 -7.26
C THR A 68 10.46 -4.82 -8.03
N ILE A 69 9.50 -5.38 -8.79
CA ILE A 69 9.69 -6.62 -9.54
C ILE A 69 10.74 -6.45 -10.64
N THR A 70 10.72 -5.32 -11.37
CA THR A 70 11.73 -5.05 -12.41
C THR A 70 13.13 -4.99 -11.81
N LYS A 71 13.32 -4.25 -10.71
CA LYS A 71 14.60 -4.17 -10.02
C LYS A 71 15.08 -5.51 -9.47
N SER A 72 14.18 -6.27 -8.86
CA SER A 72 14.52 -7.61 -8.32
C SER A 72 14.87 -8.58 -9.44
N LEU A 73 14.18 -8.49 -10.60
CA LEU A 73 14.48 -9.31 -11.77
C LEU A 73 15.85 -8.96 -12.39
N ASP A 74 16.17 -7.67 -12.50
CA ASP A 74 17.49 -7.21 -12.98
C ASP A 74 18.64 -7.69 -12.07
N LEU A 75 18.35 -7.89 -10.78
CA LEU A 75 19.30 -8.43 -9.79
C LEU A 75 19.23 -9.97 -9.66
N LEU A 76 18.45 -10.64 -10.52
CA LEU A 76 18.20 -12.10 -10.49
C LEU A 76 17.63 -12.61 -9.15
N ARG A 77 16.92 -11.78 -8.40
CA ARG A 77 16.25 -12.13 -7.15
C ARG A 77 14.86 -12.70 -7.44
N ILE A 78 14.83 -13.91 -7.97
CA ILE A 78 13.61 -14.55 -8.51
C ILE A 78 12.57 -14.80 -7.42
N ARG A 79 13.00 -15.24 -6.25
CA ARG A 79 12.11 -15.49 -5.10
C ARG A 79 11.41 -14.21 -4.65
N GLU A 80 12.13 -13.08 -4.61
CA GLU A 80 11.54 -11.77 -4.29
C GLU A 80 10.46 -11.39 -5.31
N CYS A 81 10.72 -11.58 -6.62
CA CYS A 81 9.73 -11.34 -7.67
C CYS A 81 8.46 -12.17 -7.47
N ILE A 82 8.61 -13.48 -7.22
CA ILE A 82 7.47 -14.38 -7.02
C ILE A 82 6.71 -14.02 -5.75
N ASN A 83 7.41 -13.68 -4.66
CA ASN A 83 6.78 -13.23 -3.42
C ASN A 83 5.95 -11.96 -3.66
N GLU A 84 6.49 -10.99 -4.37
CA GLU A 84 5.78 -9.76 -4.69
C GLU A 84 4.52 -10.04 -5.52
N ILE A 85 4.63 -10.83 -6.60
CA ILE A 85 3.53 -11.11 -7.51
C ILE A 85 2.44 -11.97 -6.86
N ILE A 86 2.82 -13.03 -6.14
CA ILE A 86 1.87 -14.02 -5.63
C ILE A 86 1.27 -13.61 -4.30
N TYR A 87 2.05 -12.96 -3.41
CA TYR A 87 1.59 -12.66 -2.05
C TYR A 87 1.24 -11.18 -1.87
N ILE A 88 2.16 -10.27 -2.20
CA ILE A 88 1.96 -8.86 -1.88
C ILE A 88 0.89 -8.23 -2.78
N MET A 89 0.94 -8.45 -4.09
CA MET A 89 -0.12 -7.98 -5.00
C MET A 89 -1.49 -8.55 -4.64
N ASP A 90 -1.57 -9.80 -4.18
CA ASP A 90 -2.83 -10.44 -3.75
C ASP A 90 -3.38 -9.79 -2.46
N GLN A 91 -2.51 -9.45 -1.52
CA GLN A 91 -2.88 -8.73 -0.30
C GLN A 91 -3.43 -7.34 -0.61
N ASP A 92 -2.80 -6.60 -1.53
CA ASP A 92 -3.24 -5.26 -1.89
C ASP A 92 -4.59 -5.27 -2.62
N VAL A 93 -4.83 -6.22 -3.53
CA VAL A 93 -6.18 -6.41 -4.12
C VAL A 93 -7.22 -6.76 -3.07
N SER A 94 -6.89 -7.68 -2.15
CA SER A 94 -7.81 -8.08 -1.07
C SER A 94 -8.16 -6.89 -0.18
N TRP A 95 -7.18 -6.04 0.13
CA TRP A 95 -7.40 -4.81 0.88
C TRP A 95 -8.28 -3.82 0.11
N TYR A 96 -7.98 -3.58 -1.17
CA TYR A 96 -8.77 -2.73 -2.05
C TYR A 96 -10.26 -3.15 -2.08
N LEU A 97 -10.52 -4.42 -2.34
CA LEU A 97 -11.88 -4.97 -2.36
C LEU A 97 -12.59 -4.81 -1.02
N LYS A 98 -11.89 -5.07 0.09
CA LYS A 98 -12.41 -4.86 1.44
C LYS A 98 -12.76 -3.39 1.70
N ARG A 99 -11.92 -2.44 1.27
CA ARG A 99 -12.16 -1.00 1.41
C ARG A 99 -13.39 -0.58 0.61
N LYS A 100 -13.48 -0.98 -0.66
CA LYS A 100 -14.64 -0.71 -1.52
C LYS A 100 -15.94 -1.24 -0.88
N SER A 101 -15.95 -2.50 -0.47
CA SER A 101 -17.12 -3.13 0.17
C SER A 101 -17.54 -2.39 1.46
N LYS A 102 -16.58 -1.98 2.30
CA LYS A 102 -16.89 -1.26 3.55
C LYS A 102 -17.42 0.15 3.33
N ASN A 103 -17.07 0.77 2.21
CA ASN A 103 -17.57 2.08 1.81
C ASN A 103 -18.84 1.98 0.96
N ASN A 104 -19.44 0.80 0.81
CA ASN A 104 -20.60 0.53 -0.07
C ASN A 104 -20.34 0.94 -1.54
N LEU A 105 -19.11 0.81 -1.99
CA LEU A 105 -18.69 1.12 -3.36
C LEU A 105 -18.42 -0.18 -4.13
N SER A 106 -18.79 -0.18 -5.41
CA SER A 106 -18.40 -1.24 -6.33
C SER A 106 -16.93 -1.12 -6.70
N ALA A 107 -16.27 -2.24 -6.91
CA ALA A 107 -14.92 -2.26 -7.45
C ALA A 107 -14.94 -1.74 -8.90
N ASN A 108 -13.93 -0.94 -9.27
CA ASN A 108 -13.84 -0.38 -10.60
C ASN A 108 -13.26 -1.42 -11.57
N TYR A 109 -14.05 -1.81 -12.58
CA TYR A 109 -13.65 -2.80 -13.57
C TYR A 109 -12.35 -2.41 -14.31
N ASN A 110 -12.24 -1.16 -14.78
CA ASN A 110 -11.09 -0.72 -15.55
C ASN A 110 -9.80 -0.74 -14.73
N VAL A 111 -9.89 -0.36 -13.45
CA VAL A 111 -8.78 -0.38 -12.51
C VAL A 111 -8.32 -1.81 -12.22
N LEU A 112 -9.25 -2.72 -11.93
CA LEU A 112 -8.91 -4.12 -11.67
C LEU A 112 -8.42 -4.83 -12.94
N ARG A 113 -8.98 -4.52 -14.11
CA ARG A 113 -8.50 -5.05 -15.38
C ARG A 113 -7.06 -4.65 -15.64
N GLU A 114 -6.71 -3.37 -15.50
CA GLU A 114 -5.34 -2.89 -15.65
C GLU A 114 -4.40 -3.59 -14.64
N PHE A 115 -4.85 -3.74 -13.39
CA PHE A 115 -4.07 -4.41 -12.35
C PHE A 115 -3.79 -5.87 -12.71
N TYR A 116 -4.81 -6.62 -13.12
CA TYR A 116 -4.64 -8.04 -13.45
C TYR A 116 -3.89 -8.26 -14.77
N GLU A 117 -4.12 -7.45 -15.82
CA GLU A 117 -3.32 -7.50 -17.05
C GLU A 117 -1.83 -7.28 -16.75
N THR A 118 -1.51 -6.32 -15.89
CA THR A 118 -0.14 -6.06 -15.47
C THR A 118 0.42 -7.23 -14.66
N ARG A 119 -0.34 -7.75 -13.69
CA ARG A 119 0.08 -8.90 -12.87
C ARG A 119 0.35 -10.15 -13.74
N ILE A 120 -0.48 -10.41 -14.75
CA ILE A 120 -0.29 -11.50 -15.71
C ILE A 120 1.03 -11.34 -16.47
N LYS A 121 1.32 -10.14 -17.00
CA LYS A 121 2.59 -9.85 -17.69
C LYS A 121 3.81 -10.06 -16.78
N LEU A 122 3.73 -9.61 -15.53
CA LEU A 122 4.80 -9.78 -14.55
C LEU A 122 5.01 -11.25 -14.15
N LEU A 123 3.93 -12.06 -14.14
CA LEU A 123 3.98 -13.49 -13.80
C LEU A 123 4.38 -14.38 -14.98
N ALA A 124 4.17 -13.95 -16.21
CA ALA A 124 4.35 -14.75 -17.42
C ALA A 124 5.73 -15.44 -17.53
N PRO A 125 6.87 -14.81 -17.17
CA PRO A 125 8.17 -15.48 -17.20
C PRO A 125 8.26 -16.71 -16.28
N PHE A 126 7.49 -16.73 -15.21
CA PHE A 126 7.54 -17.78 -14.18
C PHE A 126 6.47 -18.86 -14.36
N ALA A 127 5.30 -18.47 -14.90
CA ALA A 127 4.14 -19.36 -15.08
C ALA A 127 3.42 -19.07 -16.42
N PRO A 128 4.06 -19.34 -17.57
CA PRO A 128 3.56 -18.91 -18.87
C PRO A 128 2.18 -19.50 -19.20
N PHE A 129 1.94 -20.79 -18.95
CA PHE A 129 0.70 -21.45 -19.37
C PHE A 129 -0.55 -20.84 -18.73
N ILE A 130 -0.54 -20.65 -17.41
CA ILE A 130 -1.67 -20.01 -16.74
C ILE A 130 -1.82 -18.54 -17.13
N CYS A 131 -0.72 -17.85 -17.42
CA CYS A 131 -0.76 -16.46 -17.84
C CYS A 131 -1.35 -16.31 -19.26
N GLU A 132 -1.07 -17.22 -20.20
CA GLU A 132 -1.70 -17.22 -21.52
C GLU A 132 -3.21 -17.46 -21.41
N GLU A 133 -3.64 -18.42 -20.59
CA GLU A 133 -5.07 -18.70 -20.37
C GLU A 133 -5.79 -17.48 -19.75
N LEU A 134 -5.20 -16.89 -18.72
CA LEU A 134 -5.77 -15.69 -18.08
C LEU A 134 -5.81 -14.49 -19.02
N TRP A 135 -4.81 -14.37 -19.90
CA TRP A 135 -4.72 -13.32 -20.88
C TRP A 135 -5.85 -13.42 -21.94
N GLU A 136 -6.14 -14.64 -22.40
CA GLU A 136 -7.27 -14.93 -23.28
C GLU A 136 -8.62 -14.68 -22.58
N ILE A 137 -8.78 -15.09 -21.32
CA ILE A 137 -9.98 -14.83 -20.51
C ILE A 137 -10.28 -13.33 -20.39
N LEU A 138 -9.27 -12.47 -20.34
CA LEU A 138 -9.43 -11.01 -20.34
C LEU A 138 -9.83 -10.44 -21.71
N GLY A 139 -9.88 -11.28 -22.75
CA GLY A 139 -10.28 -10.90 -24.11
C GLY A 139 -9.15 -10.32 -24.96
N ASN A 140 -7.92 -10.60 -24.63
CA ASN A 140 -6.76 -10.20 -25.44
C ASN A 140 -6.53 -11.24 -26.58
N ASN A 141 -6.32 -10.77 -27.81
CA ASN A 141 -6.23 -11.64 -28.99
C ASN A 141 -4.80 -12.11 -29.35
N ASN A 142 -3.79 -11.65 -28.62
CA ASN A 142 -2.39 -12.01 -28.80
C ASN A 142 -1.85 -12.77 -27.60
N TYR A 143 -0.68 -13.40 -27.76
CA TYR A 143 -0.02 -14.09 -26.65
C TYR A 143 0.60 -13.09 -25.66
N VAL A 144 0.49 -13.37 -24.35
CA VAL A 144 1.13 -12.56 -23.33
C VAL A 144 2.65 -12.55 -23.47
N ALA A 145 3.22 -13.65 -23.95
CA ALA A 145 4.65 -13.78 -24.21
C ALA A 145 5.18 -12.76 -25.24
N LEU A 146 4.32 -12.28 -26.14
CA LEU A 146 4.65 -11.24 -27.13
C LEU A 146 4.36 -9.81 -26.62
N SER A 147 3.81 -9.67 -25.43
CA SER A 147 3.50 -8.36 -24.86
C SER A 147 4.77 -7.68 -24.33
N THR A 148 4.77 -6.34 -24.35
CA THR A 148 5.87 -5.57 -23.77
C THR A 148 5.84 -5.64 -22.25
N TRP A 149 7.03 -5.66 -21.64
CA TRP A 149 7.17 -5.55 -20.17
C TRP A 149 6.50 -4.28 -19.64
N PRO A 150 5.79 -4.34 -18.52
CA PRO A 150 5.12 -3.18 -17.96
C PRO A 150 6.11 -2.06 -17.62
N LYS A 151 5.79 -0.85 -18.05
CA LYS A 151 6.60 0.35 -17.76
C LYS A 151 5.95 1.18 -16.68
N LEU A 152 6.77 1.85 -15.89
CA LEU A 152 6.32 2.82 -14.89
C LEU A 152 5.55 3.98 -15.53
N ASN A 153 4.48 4.39 -14.90
CA ASN A 153 3.74 5.59 -15.23
C ASN A 153 3.75 6.55 -14.04
N ASP A 154 4.66 7.53 -14.10
CA ASP A 154 4.86 8.51 -13.02
C ASP A 154 3.59 9.30 -12.69
N LYS A 155 2.67 9.46 -13.66
CA LYS A 155 1.38 10.15 -13.44
C LYS A 155 0.46 9.42 -12.48
N LYS A 156 0.67 8.11 -12.27
CA LYS A 156 -0.11 7.27 -11.34
C LYS A 156 0.55 7.14 -9.98
N ILE A 157 1.75 7.70 -9.79
CA ILE A 157 2.45 7.69 -8.50
C ILE A 157 1.88 8.79 -7.62
N ASN A 158 1.35 8.40 -6.46
CA ASN A 158 0.78 9.31 -5.48
C ASN A 158 1.21 8.93 -4.06
N ILE A 159 2.30 9.52 -3.61
CA ILE A 159 2.88 9.25 -2.28
C ILE A 159 1.89 9.59 -1.16
N LYS A 160 1.13 10.68 -1.33
CA LYS A 160 0.17 11.12 -0.31
C LYS A 160 -0.87 10.04 -0.02
N ILE A 161 -1.49 9.47 -1.06
CA ILE A 161 -2.53 8.46 -0.90
C ILE A 161 -2.00 7.15 -0.31
N ASP A 162 -0.73 6.82 -0.59
CA ASP A 162 -0.08 5.65 0.01
C ASP A 162 0.11 5.82 1.52
N VAL A 163 0.52 7.01 1.95
CA VAL A 163 0.67 7.34 3.36
C VAL A 163 -0.69 7.33 4.09
N GLU A 164 -1.72 7.93 3.47
CA GLU A 164 -3.08 7.94 4.02
C GLU A 164 -3.62 6.53 4.23
N GLU A 165 -3.50 5.68 3.22
CA GLU A 165 -4.01 4.31 3.29
C GLU A 165 -3.18 3.42 4.25
N ASN A 166 -1.87 3.62 4.33
CA ASN A 166 -1.02 2.95 5.32
C ASN A 166 -1.39 3.35 6.76
N LEU A 167 -1.74 4.62 6.98
CA LEU A 167 -2.26 5.06 8.27
C LEU A 167 -3.56 4.35 8.64
N ILE A 168 -4.51 4.23 7.68
CA ILE A 168 -5.76 3.50 7.89
C ILE A 168 -5.48 2.02 8.22
N LYS A 169 -4.59 1.35 7.46
CA LYS A 169 -4.19 -0.04 7.74
C LYS A 169 -3.68 -0.17 9.18
N LYS A 170 -2.76 0.70 9.59
CA LYS A 170 -2.16 0.67 10.93
C LYS A 170 -3.19 0.90 12.03
N ILE A 171 -4.08 1.88 11.86
CA ILE A 171 -5.15 2.13 12.83
C ILE A 171 -6.06 0.91 12.99
N VAL A 172 -6.43 0.25 11.89
CA VAL A 172 -7.26 -0.96 11.93
C VAL A 172 -6.52 -2.11 12.62
N GLU A 173 -5.24 -2.31 12.33
CA GLU A 173 -4.41 -3.32 12.98
C GLU A 173 -4.29 -3.08 14.49
N ASP A 174 -4.03 -1.84 14.91
CA ASP A 174 -3.92 -1.47 16.32
C ASP A 174 -5.25 -1.74 17.05
N CYS A 175 -6.38 -1.36 16.45
CA CYS A 175 -7.71 -1.66 17.02
C CYS A 175 -7.94 -3.17 17.18
N LEU A 176 -7.63 -3.96 16.15
CA LEU A 176 -7.80 -5.41 16.18
C LEU A 176 -6.88 -6.06 17.23
N ASN A 177 -5.66 -5.57 17.40
CA ASN A 177 -4.73 -6.04 18.41
C ASN A 177 -5.23 -5.74 19.82
N ILE A 178 -5.77 -4.53 20.06
CA ILE A 178 -6.37 -4.19 21.36
C ILE A 178 -7.55 -5.12 21.66
N ILE A 179 -8.45 -5.32 20.73
CA ILE A 179 -9.59 -6.24 20.88
C ILE A 179 -9.12 -7.66 21.18
N LYS A 180 -8.10 -8.13 20.48
CA LYS A 180 -7.53 -9.48 20.69
C LYS A 180 -6.94 -9.66 22.10
N VAL A 181 -6.20 -8.66 22.57
CA VAL A 181 -5.57 -8.68 23.90
C VAL A 181 -6.60 -8.54 25.02
N THR A 182 -7.52 -7.59 24.89
CA THR A 182 -8.53 -7.30 25.92
C THR A 182 -9.67 -8.30 25.92
N LYS A 183 -9.92 -9.02 24.81
CA LYS A 183 -11.07 -9.90 24.56
C LYS A 183 -12.44 -9.21 24.73
N ILE A 184 -12.46 -7.87 24.73
CA ILE A 184 -13.68 -7.07 24.81
C ILE A 184 -14.27 -6.91 23.42
N LYS A 185 -15.58 -7.04 23.27
CA LYS A 185 -16.32 -6.69 22.05
C LYS A 185 -16.81 -5.25 22.18
N PRO A 186 -16.11 -4.25 21.61
CA PRO A 186 -16.51 -2.86 21.76
C PRO A 186 -17.77 -2.57 20.93
N SER A 187 -18.70 -1.81 21.50
CA SER A 187 -19.84 -1.24 20.77
C SER A 187 -19.46 0.03 20.01
N LYS A 188 -18.40 0.70 20.48
CA LYS A 188 -17.91 1.97 19.90
C LYS A 188 -16.40 2.07 20.08
N VAL A 189 -15.73 2.57 19.04
CA VAL A 189 -14.30 2.93 19.08
C VAL A 189 -14.20 4.44 18.92
N VAL A 190 -13.43 5.10 19.78
CA VAL A 190 -13.23 6.54 19.77
C VAL A 190 -11.75 6.83 19.54
N PHE A 191 -11.44 7.60 18.48
CA PHE A 191 -10.09 8.03 18.19
C PHE A 191 -9.86 9.44 18.74
N TYR A 192 -8.81 9.59 19.52
CA TYR A 192 -8.37 10.90 20.00
C TYR A 192 -7.25 11.42 19.08
N THR A 193 -7.51 12.53 18.43
CA THR A 193 -6.51 13.24 17.62
C THR A 193 -5.87 14.36 18.41
N CYS A 194 -4.71 14.81 18.01
CA CYS A 194 -4.06 15.94 18.67
C CYS A 194 -4.85 17.25 18.45
N THR A 195 -4.76 18.18 19.39
CA THR A 195 -5.39 19.49 19.28
C THR A 195 -4.76 20.30 18.14
N LYS A 196 -5.55 21.21 17.54
CA LYS A 196 -5.11 22.04 16.40
C LYS A 196 -3.78 22.77 16.64
N TRP A 197 -3.58 23.32 17.85
CA TRP A 197 -2.34 24.00 18.18
C TRP A 197 -1.12 23.06 18.21
N LYS A 198 -1.26 21.81 18.63
CA LYS A 198 -0.17 20.81 18.60
C LYS A 198 0.22 20.46 17.17
N SER A 199 -0.76 20.19 16.30
CA SER A 199 -0.50 19.96 14.88
C SER A 199 0.20 21.16 14.26
N PHE A 200 -0.31 22.36 14.50
CA PHE A 200 0.31 23.59 13.97
C PHE A 200 1.76 23.76 14.44
N THR A 201 2.01 23.60 15.76
CA THR A 201 3.36 23.67 16.34
C THR A 201 4.31 22.69 15.65
N TYR A 202 3.85 21.47 15.47
CA TYR A 202 4.63 20.42 14.83
C TYR A 202 4.99 20.78 13.39
N PHE A 203 4.03 21.22 12.57
CA PHE A 203 4.28 21.62 11.19
C PHE A 203 5.21 22.84 11.06
N GLN A 204 5.07 23.81 11.95
CA GLN A 204 5.98 24.97 11.94
C GLN A 204 7.39 24.60 12.38
N SER A 205 7.51 23.71 13.37
CA SER A 205 8.81 23.17 13.79
C SER A 205 9.51 22.43 12.65
N LEU A 206 8.78 21.62 11.87
CA LEU A 206 9.30 20.93 10.67
C LEU A 206 9.76 21.91 9.59
N LYS A 207 8.98 22.95 9.30
CA LYS A 207 9.34 23.95 8.29
C LYS A 207 10.63 24.70 8.64
N LEU A 208 10.77 25.09 9.91
CA LEU A 208 11.96 25.79 10.41
C LEU A 208 13.18 24.86 10.47
N TRP A 209 12.96 23.59 10.85
CA TRP A 209 14.03 22.59 10.85
C TRP A 209 14.61 22.34 9.45
N LYS A 210 13.75 22.23 8.42
CA LYS A 210 14.20 22.10 7.02
C LYS A 210 15.03 23.29 6.52
N LYS A 211 14.89 24.45 7.16
CA LYS A 211 15.66 25.67 6.86
C LYS A 211 16.91 25.84 7.72
N ASN A 212 17.22 24.89 8.62
CA ASN A 212 18.27 24.99 9.65
C ASN A 212 18.14 26.23 10.57
N GLU A 213 16.95 26.80 10.69
CA GLU A 213 16.66 28.03 11.44
C GLU A 213 15.71 27.76 12.63
N ILE A 214 16.07 26.86 13.53
CA ILE A 214 15.19 26.58 14.68
C ILE A 214 15.42 27.62 15.79
N LYS A 215 14.57 28.64 15.86
CA LYS A 215 14.41 29.48 17.04
C LYS A 215 13.07 29.17 17.73
N ILE A 216 13.13 28.47 18.85
CA ILE A 216 11.94 28.09 19.66
C ILE A 216 11.08 29.33 19.97
N LYS A 217 11.71 30.49 20.19
CA LYS A 217 11.02 31.76 20.42
C LYS A 217 10.08 32.14 19.28
N ASP A 218 10.51 31.96 18.02
CA ASP A 218 9.70 32.33 16.86
C ASP A 218 8.45 31.47 16.72
N ILE A 219 8.56 30.18 17.06
CA ILE A 219 7.43 29.26 17.10
C ILE A 219 6.43 29.66 18.19
N ILE A 220 6.93 30.02 19.37
CA ILE A 220 6.09 30.48 20.48
C ILE A 220 5.36 31.77 20.11
N THR A 221 6.05 32.74 19.53
CA THR A 221 5.45 34.01 19.10
C THR A 221 4.37 33.79 18.03
N LEU A 222 4.63 32.91 17.08
CA LEU A 222 3.67 32.57 16.03
C LEU A 222 2.44 31.83 16.59
N LEU A 223 2.63 30.98 17.58
CA LEU A 223 1.54 30.30 18.28
C LEU A 223 0.67 31.27 19.06
N MET A 224 1.27 32.21 19.76
CA MET A 224 0.55 33.25 20.52
C MET A 224 -0.29 34.15 19.62
N SER A 225 0.21 34.44 18.40
CA SER A 225 -0.56 35.26 17.45
C SER A 225 -1.68 34.50 16.74
N THR A 226 -1.57 33.16 16.64
CA THR A 226 -2.52 32.33 15.88
C THR A 226 -3.59 31.67 16.77
N TYR A 227 -3.23 31.36 18.01
CA TYR A 227 -4.10 30.69 18.97
C TYR A 227 -4.11 31.44 20.31
N GLU A 228 -5.30 31.78 20.83
CA GLU A 228 -5.48 32.36 22.16
C GLU A 228 -5.25 31.31 23.26
N LEU A 229 -3.98 30.95 23.48
CA LEU A 229 -3.62 29.96 24.51
C LEU A 229 -3.49 30.62 25.85
N LYS A 230 -4.33 30.22 26.80
CA LYS A 230 -4.35 30.75 28.19
C LYS A 230 -3.14 30.31 29.03
N ASP A 231 -2.48 29.20 28.68
CA ASP A 231 -1.32 28.66 29.37
C ASP A 231 -0.24 28.18 28.39
N MET A 232 0.99 28.68 28.59
CA MET A 232 2.14 28.36 27.73
C MET A 232 2.96 27.15 28.23
N LYS A 233 2.73 26.66 29.45
CA LYS A 233 3.47 25.51 29.97
C LYS A 233 3.30 24.25 29.12
N PRO A 234 2.07 23.89 28.66
CA PRO A 234 1.87 22.73 27.79
C PRO A 234 2.63 22.86 26.45
N VAL A 235 2.72 24.07 25.88
CA VAL A 235 3.41 24.36 24.62
C VAL A 235 4.92 24.19 24.78
N SER A 236 5.49 24.77 25.85
CA SER A 236 6.91 24.63 26.15
C SER A 236 7.32 23.20 26.39
N ASN A 237 6.50 22.44 27.13
CA ASN A 237 6.76 21.01 27.36
C ASN A 237 6.67 20.20 26.07
N TYR A 238 5.70 20.47 25.22
CA TYR A 238 5.55 19.81 23.92
C TYR A 238 6.75 20.10 22.98
N LEU A 239 7.18 21.35 22.90
CA LEU A 239 8.37 21.74 22.13
C LEU A 239 9.65 21.08 22.64
N LYS A 240 9.82 20.93 23.94
CA LYS A 240 10.95 20.19 24.54
C LYS A 240 10.92 18.69 24.17
N GLN A 241 9.74 18.08 24.12
CA GLN A 241 9.57 16.70 23.71
C GLN A 241 9.89 16.51 22.23
N LEU A 242 9.48 17.43 21.34
CA LEU A 242 9.78 17.42 19.92
C LEU A 242 11.29 17.53 19.61
N SER A 243 12.06 18.23 20.47
CA SER A 243 13.47 18.52 20.20
C SER A 243 14.42 17.32 20.31
N LEU A 244 14.04 16.20 20.96
CA LEU A 244 14.97 15.13 21.33
C LEU A 244 14.70 13.75 20.71
N ARG A 245 13.48 13.42 20.33
CA ARG A 245 13.16 12.07 19.81
C ARG A 245 12.55 12.03 18.42
N ASP A 246 11.67 12.96 18.10
CA ASP A 246 10.81 12.85 16.91
C ASP A 246 11.52 13.27 15.64
N PHE A 247 12.52 14.14 15.69
CA PHE A 247 13.32 14.54 14.54
C PHE A 247 14.22 13.42 14.01
N ILE A 248 14.69 12.49 14.87
CA ILE A 248 15.52 11.35 14.47
C ILE A 248 14.65 10.24 13.84
N VAL A 249 13.46 10.04 14.35
CA VAL A 249 12.48 9.09 13.78
C VAL A 249 11.95 9.60 12.44
N PHE A 250 11.84 10.92 12.29
CA PHE A 250 11.36 11.54 11.05
C PHE A 250 12.36 11.50 9.89
N LEU A 251 13.65 11.47 10.15
CA LEU A 251 14.66 11.22 9.11
C LEU A 251 14.53 9.82 8.48
N LYS A 252 13.88 8.89 9.19
CA LYS A 252 13.53 7.55 8.66
C LYS A 252 12.11 7.48 8.08
N LEU A 253 11.25 8.47 8.35
CA LEU A 253 9.85 8.54 7.93
C LEU A 253 9.56 9.88 7.24
N GLU A 254 10.26 10.19 6.15
CA GLU A 254 10.13 11.46 5.43
C GLU A 254 8.72 11.84 4.94
N TYR A 255 7.68 11.03 5.22
CA TYR A 255 6.38 11.18 4.56
C TYR A 255 5.13 10.86 5.39
N THR A 256 5.11 11.02 6.70
CA THR A 256 3.88 10.74 7.46
C THR A 256 3.34 11.91 8.27
N CYS A 257 2.84 12.94 7.60
CA CYS A 257 1.88 13.86 8.21
C CYS A 257 0.78 14.17 7.22
N VAL A 258 -0.32 13.48 7.34
CA VAL A 258 -1.59 13.79 6.67
C VAL A 258 -2.43 14.59 7.64
N THR A 259 -2.83 15.79 7.23
CA THR A 259 -3.92 16.55 7.87
C THR A 259 -5.22 15.82 7.54
N ILE A 260 -5.84 15.21 8.55
CA ILE A 260 -7.21 14.72 8.50
C ILE A 260 -8.13 15.90 8.87
#